data_b409e1105f48d6d656b8dac28406ad88
#
_entry.id   b409e1105f48d6d656b8dac28406ad88
#
_cell.length_a   1.000
_cell.length_b   1.000
_cell.length_c   1.000
_cell.angle_alpha   90.00
_cell.angle_beta   90.00
_cell.angle_gamma   90.00
#
_symmetry.space_group_name_H-M   'P 1'
#
loop_
_entity.id
_entity.type
_entity.pdbx_description
1 polymer ?
#
loop_
_entity_poly.entity_id
_entity_poly.type
_entity_poly.pdbx_seq_one_letter_code
_entity_poly.pdbx_strand_id
1 'polypeptide(L)'
;MNITTKTCAITATMIMASFFTPLSFSEEQTDFKKVGEARMEYLFWDVYDATLYTRSGSYKQGAHPVKFTLTYLRDFAAKDIVKATKEQWQHLGKSDLSAKYADKLLTLWPDIKKGESLSLQTSPSGQATFYHNDKKLGEISDSQFANQFLAIWLSPNTSEPALRKQLLGI
;
A
#
# COMPACT_ATOMS: atom_id res chain seq x y z
N MET A 1 -16.58 62.85 -64.65
CA MET A 1 -15.61 62.84 -63.53
C MET A 1 -16.15 61.85 -62.51
N ASN A 2 -15.76 60.57 -62.66
CA ASN A 2 -16.32 59.45 -61.89
C ASN A 2 -15.38 59.13 -60.71
N ILE A 3 -15.88 59.23 -59.52
CA ILE A 3 -15.15 58.83 -58.30
C ILE A 3 -15.68 57.50 -57.91
N THR A 4 -14.84 56.47 -58.03
CA THR A 4 -15.13 55.10 -57.66
C THR A 4 -14.71 54.85 -56.19
N THR A 5 -15.68 54.68 -55.33
CA THR A 5 -15.45 54.34 -53.91
C THR A 5 -15.20 52.84 -53.79
N LYS A 6 -14.00 52.44 -53.34
CA LYS A 6 -13.67 51.03 -53.03
C LYS A 6 -14.03 50.76 -51.55
N THR A 7 -15.02 49.88 -51.36
CA THR A 7 -15.41 49.37 -50.05
C THR A 7 -14.43 48.26 -49.63
N CYS A 8 -13.73 48.47 -48.52
CA CYS A 8 -12.82 47.45 -47.95
C CYS A 8 -13.59 46.63 -46.91
N ALA A 9 -13.83 45.37 -47.22
CA ALA A 9 -14.45 44.42 -46.29
C ALA A 9 -13.37 43.83 -45.33
N ILE A 10 -13.48 44.16 -44.04
CA ILE A 10 -12.63 43.61 -43.00
C ILE A 10 -13.30 42.32 -42.50
N THR A 11 -12.73 41.16 -42.86
CA THR A 11 -13.14 39.85 -42.33
C THR A 11 -12.48 39.68 -40.97
N ALA A 12 -13.24 39.73 -39.89
CA ALA A 12 -12.79 39.44 -38.54
C ALA A 12 -12.79 37.94 -38.32
N THR A 13 -11.61 37.33 -38.33
CA THR A 13 -11.43 35.88 -37.98
C THR A 13 -11.42 35.75 -36.48
N MET A 14 -12.49 35.18 -35.92
CA MET A 14 -12.65 34.90 -34.49
C MET A 14 -11.92 33.62 -34.15
N ILE A 15 -10.72 33.72 -33.53
CA ILE A 15 -9.94 32.57 -33.03
C ILE A 15 -10.56 32.16 -31.71
N MET A 16 -11.30 31.04 -31.72
CA MET A 16 -11.74 30.37 -30.50
C MET A 16 -10.54 29.63 -29.87
N ALA A 17 -9.95 30.23 -28.83
CA ALA A 17 -8.96 29.58 -27.99
C ALA A 17 -9.67 28.59 -27.04
N SER A 18 -9.61 27.32 -27.36
CA SER A 18 -10.07 26.24 -26.48
C SER A 18 -9.10 26.12 -25.30
N PHE A 19 -9.51 26.60 -24.16
CA PHE A 19 -8.79 26.37 -22.89
C PHE A 19 -8.96 24.90 -22.48
N PHE A 20 -7.98 24.07 -22.83
CA PHE A 20 -7.79 22.76 -22.21
C PHE A 20 -7.28 23.00 -20.78
N THR A 21 -8.16 22.96 -19.80
CA THR A 21 -7.76 22.85 -18.40
C THR A 21 -7.29 21.41 -18.15
N PRO A 22 -6.01 21.19 -17.79
CA PRO A 22 -5.60 19.87 -17.36
C PRO A 22 -6.35 19.53 -16.08
N LEU A 23 -7.13 18.45 -16.08
CA LEU A 23 -7.63 17.82 -14.87
C LEU A 23 -6.41 17.34 -14.08
N SER A 24 -5.96 18.16 -13.12
CA SER A 24 -5.00 17.70 -12.12
C SER A 24 -5.70 16.64 -11.28
N PHE A 25 -5.42 15.37 -11.58
CA PHE A 25 -5.65 14.30 -10.62
C PHE A 25 -4.73 14.61 -9.42
N SER A 26 -5.29 15.23 -8.41
CA SER A 26 -4.67 15.29 -7.10
C SER A 26 -4.67 13.85 -6.59
N GLU A 27 -3.52 13.18 -6.69
CA GLU A 27 -3.25 11.95 -5.94
C GLU A 27 -3.47 12.33 -4.47
N GLU A 28 -4.53 11.78 -3.87
CA GLU A 28 -4.91 12.05 -2.48
C GLU A 28 -3.75 11.57 -1.60
N GLN A 29 -2.81 12.48 -1.33
CA GLN A 29 -1.67 12.23 -0.46
C GLN A 29 -2.23 11.93 0.92
N THR A 30 -2.41 10.65 1.20
CA THR A 30 -2.93 10.15 2.47
C THR A 30 -1.92 10.53 3.55
N ASP A 31 -2.30 11.50 4.39
CA ASP A 31 -1.49 11.92 5.53
C ASP A 31 -1.50 10.79 6.58
N PHE A 32 -0.55 9.89 6.47
CA PHE A 32 -0.37 8.77 7.38
C PHE A 32 0.47 9.17 8.59
N LYS A 33 -0.08 8.96 9.78
CA LYS A 33 0.61 9.14 11.07
C LYS A 33 1.05 7.79 11.61
N LYS A 34 2.29 7.72 12.13
CA LYS A 34 2.81 6.51 12.74
C LYS A 34 1.99 6.16 13.99
N VAL A 35 1.56 4.91 14.09
CA VAL A 35 0.94 4.32 15.28
C VAL A 35 2.02 3.75 16.18
N GLY A 36 2.90 2.91 15.62
CA GLY A 36 4.00 2.29 16.33
C GLY A 36 4.96 1.58 15.38
N GLU A 37 6.05 1.13 15.97
CA GLU A 37 7.09 0.36 15.28
C GLU A 37 7.62 -0.73 16.19
N ALA A 38 8.09 -1.83 15.60
CA ALA A 38 8.64 -2.96 16.33
C ALA A 38 9.66 -3.70 15.45
N ARG A 39 10.67 -4.26 16.10
CA ARG A 39 11.64 -5.16 15.44
C ARG A 39 11.21 -6.60 15.63
N MET A 40 11.20 -7.35 14.54
CA MET A 40 11.08 -8.79 14.56
C MET A 40 12.44 -9.42 14.66
N GLU A 41 12.64 -10.18 15.72
CA GLU A 41 13.82 -11.00 15.96
C GLU A 41 13.43 -12.47 15.93
N TYR A 42 14.24 -13.30 15.31
CA TYR A 42 14.07 -14.74 15.34
C TYR A 42 15.36 -15.42 15.78
N LEU A 43 15.32 -16.12 16.91
CA LEU A 43 16.49 -16.63 17.60
C LEU A 43 17.46 -15.48 17.94
N PHE A 44 18.58 -15.37 17.22
CA PHE A 44 19.61 -14.34 17.40
C PHE A 44 19.70 -13.36 16.20
N TRP A 45 18.67 -13.37 15.34
CA TRP A 45 18.72 -12.65 14.08
C TRP A 45 17.63 -11.60 13.98
N ASP A 46 18.04 -10.38 13.72
CA ASP A 46 17.13 -9.32 13.28
C ASP A 46 16.59 -9.66 11.88
N VAL A 47 15.27 -9.72 11.74
CA VAL A 47 14.58 -10.12 10.52
C VAL A 47 14.10 -8.91 9.74
N TYR A 48 13.30 -8.05 10.39
CA TYR A 48 12.79 -6.79 9.82
C TYR A 48 12.38 -5.82 10.91
N ASP A 49 12.31 -4.54 10.55
CA ASP A 49 11.60 -3.51 11.29
C ASP A 49 10.20 -3.35 10.70
N ALA A 50 9.18 -3.46 11.52
CA ALA A 50 7.78 -3.29 11.13
C ALA A 50 7.29 -1.92 11.60
N THR A 51 6.57 -1.18 10.76
CA THR A 51 5.96 0.11 11.12
C THR A 51 4.51 0.16 10.67
N LEU A 52 3.64 0.57 11.58
CA LEU A 52 2.22 0.72 11.36
C LEU A 52 1.84 2.20 11.29
N TYR A 53 1.04 2.56 10.29
CA TYR A 53 0.52 3.91 10.09
C TYR A 53 -0.98 3.88 9.85
N THR A 54 -1.67 4.91 10.35
CA THR A 54 -3.08 5.20 10.07
C THR A 54 -3.28 6.71 9.88
N ARG A 55 -4.43 7.15 9.41
CA ARG A 55 -4.73 8.59 9.34
C ARG A 55 -4.82 9.25 10.71
N SER A 56 -5.32 8.55 11.72
CA SER A 56 -5.50 9.10 13.08
C SER A 56 -4.25 9.02 13.96
N GLY A 57 -3.27 8.18 13.61
CA GLY A 57 -2.15 7.83 14.50
C GLY A 57 -2.52 6.82 15.58
N SER A 58 -3.70 6.19 15.50
CA SER A 58 -4.14 5.10 16.37
C SER A 58 -4.77 3.99 15.52
N TYR A 59 -4.61 2.73 15.94
CA TYR A 59 -5.16 1.60 15.21
C TYR A 59 -6.46 1.12 15.84
N LYS A 60 -7.47 0.91 14.99
CA LYS A 60 -8.70 0.19 15.33
C LYS A 60 -8.86 -0.96 14.35
N GLN A 61 -9.13 -2.16 14.85
CA GLN A 61 -9.31 -3.34 14.02
C GLN A 61 -10.39 -3.13 12.96
N GLY A 62 -10.05 -3.44 11.71
CA GLY A 62 -10.94 -3.27 10.56
C GLY A 62 -11.08 -1.84 10.04
N ALA A 63 -10.41 -0.86 10.68
CA ALA A 63 -10.42 0.51 10.15
C ALA A 63 -9.40 0.67 9.02
N HIS A 64 -9.78 1.42 7.99
CA HIS A 64 -8.99 1.77 6.82
C HIS A 64 -9.04 3.28 6.56
N PRO A 65 -8.05 3.88 5.89
CA PRO A 65 -6.86 3.24 5.35
C PRO A 65 -5.78 2.98 6.40
N VAL A 66 -4.96 1.96 6.12
CA VAL A 66 -3.78 1.57 6.91
C VAL A 66 -2.59 1.45 5.96
N LYS A 67 -1.40 1.87 6.39
CA LYS A 67 -0.14 1.52 5.75
C LYS A 67 0.69 0.71 6.74
N PHE A 68 1.16 -0.46 6.31
CA PHE A 68 2.02 -1.34 7.09
C PHE A 68 3.27 -1.66 6.28
N THR A 69 4.43 -1.38 6.84
CA THR A 69 5.73 -1.50 6.16
C THR A 69 6.64 -2.44 6.92
N LEU A 70 7.27 -3.37 6.21
CA LEU A 70 8.34 -4.22 6.70
C LEU A 70 9.63 -3.81 5.99
N THR A 71 10.62 -3.29 6.73
CA THR A 71 11.97 -3.03 6.21
C THR A 71 12.86 -4.18 6.61
N TYR A 72 13.33 -4.95 5.63
CA TYR A 72 14.05 -6.18 5.88
C TYR A 72 15.51 -5.91 6.25
N LEU A 73 16.00 -6.60 7.26
CA LEU A 73 17.37 -6.48 7.77
C LEU A 73 18.30 -7.58 7.23
N ARG A 74 17.74 -8.45 6.37
CA ARG A 74 18.43 -9.56 5.69
C ARG A 74 17.79 -9.80 4.32
N ASP A 75 18.49 -10.57 3.47
CA ASP A 75 17.93 -11.03 2.19
C ASP A 75 16.93 -12.15 2.40
N PHE A 76 15.81 -12.09 1.69
CA PHE A 76 14.79 -13.14 1.66
C PHE A 76 14.30 -13.39 0.25
N ALA A 77 14.18 -14.67 -0.13
CA ALA A 77 13.48 -15.02 -1.35
C ALA A 77 11.96 -14.88 -1.17
N ALA A 78 11.26 -14.47 -2.21
CA ALA A 78 9.78 -14.31 -2.20
C ALA A 78 9.07 -15.57 -1.67
N LYS A 79 9.55 -16.76 -2.08
CA LYS A 79 8.99 -18.04 -1.63
C LYS A 79 9.09 -18.24 -0.12
N ASP A 80 10.14 -17.72 0.53
CA ASP A 80 10.35 -17.88 1.97
C ASP A 80 9.42 -16.91 2.74
N ILE A 81 9.19 -15.70 2.20
CA ILE A 81 8.22 -14.76 2.76
C ILE A 81 6.80 -15.32 2.65
N VAL A 82 6.43 -15.90 1.51
CA VAL A 82 5.12 -16.53 1.32
C VAL A 82 4.97 -17.75 2.25
N LYS A 83 6.03 -18.55 2.41
CA LYS A 83 6.02 -19.69 3.34
C LYS A 83 5.74 -19.23 4.77
N ALA A 84 6.47 -18.23 5.26
CA ALA A 84 6.26 -17.66 6.59
C ALA A 84 4.83 -17.09 6.75
N THR A 85 4.30 -16.42 5.73
CA THR A 85 2.91 -15.92 5.73
C THR A 85 1.89 -17.04 5.90
N LYS A 86 2.08 -18.17 5.19
CA LYS A 86 1.22 -19.36 5.31
C LYS A 86 1.28 -19.97 6.72
N GLU A 87 2.47 -20.07 7.31
CA GLU A 87 2.67 -20.58 8.67
C GLU A 87 1.95 -19.71 9.70
N GLN A 88 2.00 -18.39 9.54
CA GLN A 88 1.28 -17.44 10.40
C GLN A 88 -0.25 -17.56 10.25
N TRP A 89 -0.76 -17.71 9.04
CA TRP A 89 -2.19 -17.98 8.84
C TRP A 89 -2.61 -19.32 9.45
N GLN A 90 -1.78 -20.34 9.35
CA GLN A 90 -2.04 -21.62 10.01
C GLN A 90 -2.09 -21.48 11.53
N HIS A 91 -1.14 -20.74 12.13
CA HIS A 91 -1.13 -20.42 13.57
C HIS A 91 -2.43 -19.70 14.00
N LEU A 92 -2.96 -18.81 13.19
CA LEU A 92 -4.22 -18.10 13.42
C LEU A 92 -5.49 -18.94 13.15
N GLY A 93 -5.34 -20.23 12.78
CA GLY A 93 -6.47 -21.11 12.42
C GLY A 93 -7.12 -20.76 11.09
N LYS A 94 -6.37 -20.13 10.16
CA LYS A 94 -6.84 -19.62 8.88
C LYS A 94 -6.11 -20.25 7.69
N SER A 95 -5.91 -21.54 7.72
CA SER A 95 -5.15 -22.27 6.69
C SER A 95 -5.77 -22.19 5.29
N ASP A 96 -7.07 -21.94 5.18
CA ASP A 96 -7.80 -21.71 3.94
C ASP A 96 -7.28 -20.49 3.15
N LEU A 97 -6.76 -19.47 3.85
CA LEU A 97 -6.17 -18.29 3.22
C LEU A 97 -4.92 -18.63 2.41
N SER A 98 -4.19 -19.67 2.84
CA SER A 98 -3.01 -20.14 2.09
C SER A 98 -3.39 -20.66 0.70
N ALA A 99 -4.45 -21.46 0.60
CA ALA A 99 -4.95 -21.93 -0.71
C ALA A 99 -5.49 -20.79 -1.57
N LYS A 100 -6.07 -19.75 -0.93
CA LYS A 100 -6.70 -18.64 -1.63
C LYS A 100 -5.69 -17.61 -2.17
N TYR A 101 -4.60 -17.34 -1.43
CA TYR A 101 -3.76 -16.18 -1.71
C TYR A 101 -2.27 -16.48 -1.95
N ALA A 102 -1.75 -17.66 -1.57
CA ALA A 102 -0.30 -17.93 -1.63
C ALA A 102 0.28 -17.75 -3.04
N ASP A 103 -0.36 -18.29 -4.07
CA ASP A 103 0.12 -18.19 -5.45
C ASP A 103 0.06 -16.74 -5.96
N LYS A 104 -0.96 -16.00 -5.56
CA LYS A 104 -1.08 -14.57 -5.87
C LYS A 104 0.06 -13.77 -5.24
N LEU A 105 0.37 -14.03 -3.98
CA LEU A 105 1.47 -13.37 -3.27
C LEU A 105 2.83 -13.73 -3.89
N LEU A 106 3.03 -14.99 -4.25
CA LEU A 106 4.27 -15.43 -4.90
C LEU A 106 4.49 -14.79 -6.27
N THR A 107 3.40 -14.55 -7.01
CA THR A 107 3.47 -13.82 -8.29
C THR A 107 3.74 -12.32 -8.10
N LEU A 108 3.27 -11.76 -6.98
CA LEU A 108 3.30 -10.33 -6.72
C LEU A 108 4.60 -9.86 -6.08
N TRP A 109 5.15 -10.65 -5.15
CA TRP A 109 6.30 -10.24 -4.36
C TRP A 109 7.63 -10.64 -5.04
N PRO A 110 8.60 -9.73 -5.13
CA PRO A 110 9.96 -10.05 -5.54
C PRO A 110 10.76 -10.67 -4.39
N ASP A 111 11.95 -11.17 -4.69
CA ASP A 111 12.98 -11.36 -3.69
C ASP A 111 13.36 -9.99 -3.09
N ILE A 112 13.57 -9.97 -1.78
CA ILE A 112 13.86 -8.75 -1.03
C ILE A 112 15.32 -8.79 -0.57
N LYS A 113 16.03 -7.68 -0.74
CA LYS A 113 17.38 -7.49 -0.23
C LYS A 113 17.38 -6.75 1.10
N LYS A 114 18.43 -6.93 1.87
CA LYS A 114 18.67 -6.16 3.10
C LYS A 114 18.55 -4.66 2.82
N GLY A 115 17.76 -3.98 3.64
CA GLY A 115 17.46 -2.54 3.53
C GLY A 115 16.26 -2.21 2.64
N GLU A 116 15.73 -3.18 1.88
CA GLU A 116 14.52 -2.98 1.10
C GLU A 116 13.26 -3.19 1.92
N SER A 117 12.16 -2.62 1.47
CA SER A 117 10.88 -2.70 2.16
C SER A 117 9.79 -3.33 1.29
N LEU A 118 8.93 -4.10 1.95
CA LEU A 118 7.64 -4.56 1.43
C LEU A 118 6.54 -3.87 2.23
N SER A 119 5.66 -3.13 1.55
CA SER A 119 4.58 -2.39 2.20
C SER A 119 3.22 -2.84 1.69
N LEU A 120 2.26 -2.90 2.60
CA LEU A 120 0.83 -2.96 2.30
C LEU A 120 0.22 -1.60 2.59
N GLN A 121 -0.52 -1.05 1.65
CA GLN A 121 -1.39 0.11 1.88
C GLN A 121 -2.82 -0.25 1.50
N THR A 122 -3.78 0.16 2.35
CA THR A 122 -5.19 -0.06 2.05
C THR A 122 -5.86 1.23 1.61
N SER A 123 -6.82 1.11 0.68
CA SER A 123 -7.77 2.18 0.38
C SER A 123 -8.77 2.37 1.52
N PRO A 124 -9.57 3.45 1.54
CA PRO A 124 -10.66 3.60 2.50
C PRO A 124 -11.69 2.44 2.45
N SER A 125 -11.84 1.77 1.31
CA SER A 125 -12.70 0.58 1.14
C SER A 125 -12.04 -0.73 1.55
N GLY A 126 -10.77 -0.72 2.01
CA GLY A 126 -10.03 -1.92 2.44
C GLY A 126 -9.34 -2.70 1.33
N GLN A 127 -9.33 -2.21 0.09
CA GLN A 127 -8.56 -2.82 -1.00
C GLN A 127 -7.06 -2.72 -0.71
N ALA A 128 -6.33 -3.82 -0.88
CA ALA A 128 -4.92 -3.92 -0.55
C ALA A 128 -4.03 -3.66 -1.78
N THR A 129 -3.08 -2.74 -1.65
CA THR A 129 -2.03 -2.49 -2.64
C THR A 129 -0.67 -2.78 -2.01
N PHE A 130 0.17 -3.56 -2.70
CA PHE A 130 1.53 -3.86 -2.28
C PHE A 130 2.56 -2.98 -3.00
N TYR A 131 3.61 -2.63 -2.27
CA TYR A 131 4.75 -1.86 -2.78
C TYR A 131 6.06 -2.53 -2.37
N HIS A 132 7.04 -2.54 -3.28
CA HIS A 132 8.46 -2.83 -3.00
C HIS A 132 9.21 -1.50 -3.02
N ASN A 133 9.72 -1.11 -1.87
CA ASN A 133 10.14 0.27 -1.64
C ASN A 133 8.97 1.23 -1.98
N ASP A 134 9.15 2.15 -2.90
CA ASP A 134 8.07 3.06 -3.34
C ASP A 134 7.39 2.60 -4.66
N LYS A 135 7.82 1.47 -5.22
CA LYS A 135 7.29 0.94 -6.47
C LYS A 135 6.07 0.05 -6.22
N LYS A 136 4.93 0.41 -6.81
CA LYS A 136 3.72 -0.42 -6.78
C LYS A 136 3.97 -1.76 -7.45
N LEU A 137 3.66 -2.85 -6.76
CA LEU A 137 3.72 -4.22 -7.27
C LEU A 137 2.38 -4.67 -7.86
N GLY A 138 1.27 -4.38 -7.19
CA GLY A 138 -0.07 -4.75 -7.61
C GLY A 138 -1.07 -4.74 -6.46
N GLU A 139 -2.27 -5.25 -6.74
CA GLU A 139 -3.41 -5.15 -5.84
C GLU A 139 -4.07 -6.51 -5.60
N ILE A 140 -4.68 -6.62 -4.42
CA ILE A 140 -5.64 -7.69 -4.10
C ILE A 140 -6.98 -7.01 -3.79
N SER A 141 -7.95 -7.19 -4.68
CA SER A 141 -9.24 -6.49 -4.64
C SER A 141 -10.20 -7.04 -3.58
N ASP A 142 -9.92 -8.23 -3.02
CA ASP A 142 -10.73 -8.80 -1.95
C ASP A 142 -10.58 -7.95 -0.68
N SER A 143 -11.64 -7.27 -0.28
CA SER A 143 -11.67 -6.37 0.88
C SER A 143 -11.41 -7.07 2.22
N GLN A 144 -11.55 -8.39 2.28
CA GLN A 144 -11.25 -9.18 3.48
C GLN A 144 -9.76 -9.47 3.60
N PHE A 145 -9.01 -9.47 2.48
CA PHE A 145 -7.60 -9.85 2.46
C PHE A 145 -6.76 -9.00 3.41
N ALA A 146 -6.88 -7.67 3.37
CA ALA A 146 -6.07 -6.77 4.17
C ALA A 146 -6.19 -7.06 5.67
N ASN A 147 -7.41 -7.25 6.17
CA ASN A 147 -7.65 -7.58 7.57
C ASN A 147 -7.05 -8.94 7.96
N GLN A 148 -7.16 -9.93 7.07
CA GLN A 148 -6.60 -11.26 7.30
C GLN A 148 -5.07 -11.27 7.26
N PHE A 149 -4.47 -10.47 6.41
CA PHE A 149 -3.02 -10.31 6.31
C PHE A 149 -2.46 -9.56 7.52
N LEU A 150 -3.03 -8.40 7.85
CA LEU A 150 -2.62 -7.61 9.01
C LEU A 150 -2.82 -8.35 10.34
N ALA A 151 -3.77 -9.30 10.41
CA ALA A 151 -3.99 -10.12 11.60
C ALA A 151 -2.75 -10.93 12.02
N ILE A 152 -1.82 -11.22 11.11
CA ILE A 152 -0.54 -11.88 11.40
C ILE A 152 0.20 -11.13 12.53
N TRP A 153 0.19 -9.80 12.49
CA TRP A 153 0.87 -8.94 13.49
C TRP A 153 -0.08 -8.33 14.52
N LEU A 154 -1.33 -8.03 14.13
CA LEU A 154 -2.23 -7.17 14.91
C LEU A 154 -3.34 -7.93 15.64
N SER A 155 -3.53 -9.23 15.36
CA SER A 155 -4.47 -10.08 16.09
C SER A 155 -4.05 -10.24 17.56
N PRO A 156 -4.99 -10.27 18.52
CA PRO A 156 -4.70 -10.71 19.89
C PRO A 156 -4.05 -12.11 19.96
N ASN A 157 -4.31 -12.96 18.95
CA ASN A 157 -3.80 -14.33 18.84
C ASN A 157 -2.54 -14.44 17.95
N THR A 158 -1.84 -13.33 17.68
CA THR A 158 -0.56 -13.38 16.95
C THR A 158 0.47 -14.25 17.71
N SER A 159 1.39 -14.89 16.97
CA SER A 159 2.55 -15.57 17.56
C SER A 159 3.52 -14.62 18.27
N GLU A 160 3.43 -13.31 18.00
CA GLU A 160 4.35 -12.29 18.47
C GLU A 160 3.65 -11.19 19.30
N PRO A 161 3.13 -11.51 20.53
CA PRO A 161 2.34 -10.57 21.30
C PRO A 161 3.13 -9.34 21.78
N ALA A 162 4.45 -9.46 21.98
CA ALA A 162 5.31 -8.35 22.36
C ALA A 162 5.45 -7.34 21.20
N LEU A 163 5.70 -7.85 19.99
CA LEU A 163 5.78 -7.07 18.76
C LEU A 163 4.45 -6.35 18.48
N ARG A 164 3.33 -7.06 18.66
CA ARG A 164 1.99 -6.46 18.53
C ARG A 164 1.80 -5.24 19.44
N LYS A 165 2.19 -5.34 20.72
CA LYS A 165 2.07 -4.23 21.68
C LYS A 165 2.84 -2.99 21.21
N GLN A 166 4.09 -3.18 20.77
CA GLN A 166 4.91 -2.09 20.23
C GLN A 166 4.28 -1.44 18.99
N LEU A 167 3.78 -2.26 18.05
CA LEU A 167 3.09 -1.77 16.84
C LEU A 167 1.82 -0.99 17.16
N LEU A 168 1.11 -1.35 18.22
CA LEU A 168 -0.11 -0.66 18.65
C LEU A 168 0.15 0.52 19.59
N GLY A 169 1.39 0.70 20.07
CA GLY A 169 1.75 1.75 21.01
C GLY A 169 1.14 1.56 22.42
N ILE A 170 0.99 0.29 22.89
CA ILE A 170 0.35 -0.07 24.16
C ILE A 170 1.23 -0.99 25.00
#